data_4d77d4cef9a82be5a23dfb12525c83e7
#
_entry.id   4d77d4cef9a82be5a23dfb12525c83e7
#
_cell.length_a   1.000
_cell.length_b   1.000
_cell.length_c   1.000
_cell.angle_alpha   90.00
_cell.angle_beta   90.00
_cell.angle_gamma   90.00
#
_symmetry.space_group_name_H-M   'P 1'
#
loop_
_entity.id
_entity.type
_entity.pdbx_description
1 polymer ?
#
loop_
_entity_poly.entity_id
_entity_poly.type
_entity_poly.pdbx_seq_one_letter_code
_entity_poly.pdbx_strand_id
1 'polypeptide(L)'
;MPSRELSGKSVVVGGAGLAGLSAARALEACGAAVTVVEARNRVGGRVWTVRESFAGGQHAEAGADLIEGEQEHVLRLARELGLKPARILRDSFGFYGPDNRGRRRIHPGPATMATVGKLVAPIVSDFKLAEERWDSAIAARYGRQSVAQWLAAVKAPASIRAGMRGFRGFFLADPEDLSMLPLLEQFAENGPPGQGEIYRIPQGNDRLVTGVAKRLKGAMLLGTIVRRVVRHEDRVTVTIQALGEPHTELHADYFVCALPASTARGVLFEPALPEAQHDAMAHLRYGCATRLLLQFDRRFWRKPGRPRAFGTDLPTGAVWEANEHQRGPAGILSFLAGGNASKLLQGILHDEGEKGVVRRIGWLGKPGRILASHSIAWDHDPWARGGYAYFDPGFDPLWRAWLARPAGRILFAGEHTSIKWQGYMNGAVESGLRAAAEVSALVD
;
A
#
# COMPACT_ATOMS: atom_id res chain seq x y z
N MET A 1 -24.28 -13.17 -2.38
CA MET A 1 -24.67 -14.46 -1.76
C MET A 1 -25.41 -14.15 -0.50
N PRO A 2 -26.48 -14.88 -0.13
CA PRO A 2 -27.08 -14.70 1.18
C PRO A 2 -25.99 -15.03 2.22
N SER A 3 -25.71 -14.09 3.11
CA SER A 3 -24.76 -14.26 4.20
C SER A 3 -25.33 -15.33 5.14
N ARG A 4 -24.60 -16.41 5.38
CA ARG A 4 -24.93 -17.33 6.47
C ARG A 4 -24.89 -16.55 7.77
N GLU A 5 -25.82 -16.81 8.65
CA GLU A 5 -25.86 -16.17 9.97
C GLU A 5 -24.70 -16.71 10.82
N LEU A 6 -23.87 -15.82 11.36
CA LEU A 6 -22.78 -16.17 12.28
C LEU A 6 -23.16 -15.96 13.75
N SER A 7 -24.45 -16.01 14.04
CA SER A 7 -24.96 -15.88 15.42
C SER A 7 -24.36 -16.95 16.32
N GLY A 8 -23.84 -16.53 17.48
CA GLY A 8 -23.17 -17.42 18.43
C GLY A 8 -21.71 -17.79 18.06
N LYS A 9 -21.19 -17.32 16.94
CA LYS A 9 -19.77 -17.47 16.57
C LYS A 9 -18.93 -16.30 17.03
N SER A 10 -17.71 -16.58 17.45
CA SER A 10 -16.72 -15.62 17.89
C SER A 10 -15.53 -15.57 16.93
N VAL A 11 -15.02 -14.36 16.65
CA VAL A 11 -13.87 -14.17 15.74
C VAL A 11 -12.90 -13.17 16.35
N VAL A 12 -11.62 -13.56 16.44
CA VAL A 12 -10.54 -12.63 16.73
C VAL A 12 -9.93 -12.15 15.42
N VAL A 13 -9.80 -10.83 15.26
CA VAL A 13 -9.16 -10.19 14.11
C VAL A 13 -7.84 -9.56 14.55
N GLY A 14 -6.73 -10.07 14.03
CA GLY A 14 -5.40 -9.51 14.27
C GLY A 14 -5.08 -8.39 13.29
N GLY A 15 -5.01 -7.15 13.79
CA GLY A 15 -4.73 -5.93 13.04
C GLY A 15 -5.97 -5.07 12.79
N ALA A 16 -5.94 -3.81 13.25
CA ALA A 16 -6.97 -2.79 12.99
C ALA A 16 -6.61 -1.88 11.80
N GLY A 17 -5.93 -2.41 10.80
CA GLY A 17 -5.79 -1.81 9.49
C GLY A 17 -7.09 -1.88 8.69
N LEU A 18 -7.09 -1.31 7.49
CA LEU A 18 -8.29 -1.28 6.64
C LEU A 18 -8.84 -2.68 6.33
N ALA A 19 -7.96 -3.68 6.15
CA ALA A 19 -8.36 -5.07 5.92
C ALA A 19 -9.07 -5.68 7.15
N GLY A 20 -8.44 -5.59 8.33
CA GLY A 20 -9.02 -6.17 9.54
C GLY A 20 -10.32 -5.49 9.95
N LEU A 21 -10.40 -4.15 9.83
CA LEU A 21 -11.63 -3.42 10.11
C LEU A 21 -12.75 -3.74 9.12
N SER A 22 -12.42 -3.97 7.84
CA SER A 22 -13.40 -4.41 6.83
C SER A 22 -13.91 -5.82 7.12
N ALA A 23 -13.01 -6.73 7.52
CA ALA A 23 -13.39 -8.08 7.97
C ALA A 23 -14.27 -8.02 9.21
N ALA A 24 -13.84 -7.32 10.25
CA ALA A 24 -14.59 -7.17 11.50
C ALA A 24 -16.01 -6.65 11.28
N ARG A 25 -16.15 -5.59 10.48
CA ARG A 25 -17.45 -5.02 10.12
C ARG A 25 -18.36 -6.01 9.39
N ALA A 26 -17.80 -6.76 8.43
CA ALA A 26 -18.57 -7.74 7.66
C ALA A 26 -19.01 -8.92 8.55
N LEU A 27 -18.13 -9.39 9.42
CA LEU A 27 -18.42 -10.46 10.39
C LEU A 27 -19.50 -10.05 11.38
N GLU A 28 -19.43 -8.85 11.95
CA GLU A 28 -20.49 -8.32 12.84
C GLU A 28 -21.83 -8.16 12.11
N ALA A 29 -21.82 -7.77 10.84
CA ALA A 29 -23.02 -7.66 10.03
C ALA A 29 -23.69 -9.04 9.81
N CYS A 30 -22.91 -10.12 9.84
CA CYS A 30 -23.40 -11.51 9.81
C CYS A 30 -23.72 -12.09 11.20
N GLY A 31 -23.61 -11.32 12.28
CA GLY A 31 -23.98 -11.73 13.64
C GLY A 31 -22.84 -12.27 14.50
N ALA A 32 -21.59 -12.28 14.04
CA ALA A 32 -20.46 -12.77 14.83
C ALA A 32 -20.10 -11.80 15.98
N ALA A 33 -19.65 -12.36 17.11
CA ALA A 33 -18.98 -11.63 18.17
C ALA A 33 -17.50 -11.39 17.77
N VAL A 34 -17.09 -10.14 17.56
CA VAL A 34 -15.75 -9.83 17.05
C VAL A 34 -14.89 -9.15 18.10
N THR A 35 -13.63 -9.58 18.24
CA THR A 35 -12.59 -8.86 19.00
C THR A 35 -11.46 -8.51 18.06
N VAL A 36 -11.12 -7.22 17.96
CA VAL A 36 -10.00 -6.73 17.15
C VAL A 36 -8.80 -6.46 18.03
N VAL A 37 -7.62 -6.98 17.64
CA VAL A 37 -6.34 -6.80 18.34
C VAL A 37 -5.41 -5.97 17.47
N GLU A 38 -4.92 -4.83 17.98
CA GLU A 38 -4.05 -3.91 17.24
C GLU A 38 -2.82 -3.54 18.08
N ALA A 39 -1.65 -3.68 17.51
CA ALA A 39 -0.39 -3.43 18.18
C ALA A 39 -0.11 -1.94 18.46
N ARG A 40 -0.69 -1.02 17.67
CA ARG A 40 -0.59 0.44 17.89
C ARG A 40 -1.67 0.94 18.83
N ASN A 41 -1.44 2.12 19.40
CA ASN A 41 -2.46 2.87 20.14
C ASN A 41 -3.43 3.65 19.22
N ARG A 42 -3.50 3.28 17.94
CA ARG A 42 -4.41 3.85 16.94
C ARG A 42 -4.82 2.81 15.91
N VAL A 43 -5.99 2.97 15.35
CA VAL A 43 -6.44 2.20 14.18
C VAL A 43 -5.82 2.71 12.88
N GLY A 44 -5.97 1.96 11.80
CA GLY A 44 -5.66 2.34 10.43
C GLY A 44 -4.38 1.75 9.87
N GLY A 45 -3.47 1.28 10.74
CA GLY A 45 -2.20 0.70 10.27
C GLY A 45 -1.44 1.69 9.39
N ARG A 46 -1.32 1.36 8.07
CA ARG A 46 -0.67 2.20 7.05
C ARG A 46 -1.57 3.28 6.43
N VAL A 47 -2.82 3.41 6.85
CA VAL A 47 -3.68 4.57 6.56
C VAL A 47 -3.55 5.53 7.74
N TRP A 48 -2.87 6.66 7.52
CA TRP A 48 -2.55 7.62 8.58
C TRP A 48 -2.48 9.04 8.04
N THR A 49 -3.36 9.90 8.54
CA THR A 49 -3.39 11.34 8.24
C THR A 49 -2.78 12.11 9.40
N VAL A 50 -1.77 12.93 9.12
CA VAL A 50 -1.14 13.83 10.09
C VAL A 50 -1.78 15.20 10.03
N ARG A 51 -2.18 15.75 11.19
CA ARG A 51 -2.85 17.06 11.33
C ARG A 51 -2.08 18.03 12.20
N GLU A 52 -1.60 17.57 13.32
CA GLU A 52 -1.04 18.43 14.39
C GLU A 52 0.28 19.08 13.99
N SER A 53 1.00 18.51 13.02
CA SER A 53 2.30 19.03 12.57
C SER A 53 2.21 20.26 11.68
N PHE A 54 1.01 20.60 11.12
CA PHE A 54 0.91 21.60 10.06
C PHE A 54 0.18 22.85 10.50
N ALA A 55 0.71 24.01 10.07
CA ALA A 55 0.11 25.33 10.34
C ALA A 55 -1.21 25.51 9.55
N GLY A 56 -2.11 26.36 10.07
CA GLY A 56 -3.35 26.73 9.41
C GLY A 56 -4.39 25.62 9.34
N GLY A 57 -4.34 24.63 10.25
CA GLY A 57 -5.27 23.51 10.29
C GLY A 57 -5.15 22.56 9.09
N GLN A 58 -4.07 22.65 8.33
CA GLN A 58 -3.82 21.78 7.21
C GLN A 58 -3.40 20.37 7.66
N HIS A 59 -3.56 19.40 6.76
CA HIS A 59 -3.21 17.99 7.01
C HIS A 59 -2.72 17.32 5.73
N ALA A 60 -2.01 16.20 5.90
CA ALA A 60 -1.56 15.39 4.78
C ALA A 60 -1.41 13.91 5.18
N GLU A 61 -1.38 13.05 4.19
CA GLU A 61 -1.27 11.60 4.37
C GLU A 61 0.20 11.19 4.60
N ALA A 62 0.50 10.67 5.78
CA ALA A 62 1.79 10.03 6.06
C ALA A 62 1.85 8.59 5.51
N GLY A 63 0.70 7.98 5.29
CA GLY A 63 0.53 6.64 4.73
C GLY A 63 -0.13 6.65 3.36
N ALA A 64 -1.13 5.78 3.19
CA ALA A 64 -1.89 5.61 1.96
C ALA A 64 -2.64 6.91 1.58
N ASP A 65 -2.41 7.38 0.37
CA ASP A 65 -2.80 8.73 -0.05
C ASP A 65 -3.78 8.71 -1.23
N LEU A 66 -3.40 8.12 -2.35
CA LEU A 66 -4.13 8.21 -3.60
C LEU A 66 -5.20 7.12 -3.71
N ILE A 67 -6.41 7.50 -4.09
CA ILE A 67 -7.53 6.59 -4.38
C ILE A 67 -7.84 6.75 -5.87
N GLU A 68 -7.62 5.71 -6.66
CA GLU A 68 -7.94 5.69 -8.08
C GLU A 68 -9.45 5.45 -8.30
N GLY A 69 -9.99 5.94 -9.40
CA GLY A 69 -11.43 5.86 -9.70
C GLY A 69 -11.96 4.43 -9.84
N GLU A 70 -11.08 3.50 -10.19
CA GLU A 70 -11.37 2.08 -10.35
C GLU A 70 -11.39 1.31 -9.01
N GLN A 71 -10.99 1.94 -7.91
CA GLN A 71 -10.95 1.33 -6.57
C GLN A 71 -12.35 1.28 -5.92
N GLU A 72 -13.24 0.49 -6.48
CA GLU A 72 -14.66 0.45 -6.14
C GLU A 72 -14.95 0.09 -4.67
N HIS A 73 -14.18 -0.81 -4.06
CA HIS A 73 -14.39 -1.21 -2.66
C HIS A 73 -14.13 -0.04 -1.70
N VAL A 74 -13.06 0.73 -1.91
CA VAL A 74 -12.75 1.92 -1.08
C VAL A 74 -13.77 3.02 -1.33
N LEU A 75 -14.13 3.27 -2.58
CA LEU A 75 -15.11 4.31 -2.93
C LEU A 75 -16.52 3.97 -2.41
N ARG A 76 -16.90 2.69 -2.43
CA ARG A 76 -18.14 2.20 -1.81
C ARG A 76 -18.09 2.38 -0.30
N LEU A 77 -17.00 1.96 0.37
CA LEU A 77 -16.82 2.17 1.79
C LEU A 77 -16.91 3.66 2.17
N ALA A 78 -16.29 4.54 1.40
CA ALA A 78 -16.38 5.98 1.63
C ALA A 78 -17.84 6.47 1.58
N ARG A 79 -18.62 6.06 0.56
CA ARG A 79 -20.05 6.39 0.45
C ARG A 79 -20.88 5.88 1.63
N GLU A 80 -20.67 4.64 2.05
CA GLU A 80 -21.37 4.04 3.20
C GLU A 80 -21.04 4.74 4.53
N LEU A 81 -19.85 5.34 4.63
CA LEU A 81 -19.45 6.17 5.77
C LEU A 81 -19.93 7.63 5.67
N GLY A 82 -20.57 8.01 4.56
CA GLY A 82 -20.99 9.39 4.29
C GLY A 82 -19.84 10.32 3.90
N LEU A 83 -18.69 9.76 3.52
CA LEU A 83 -17.53 10.54 3.06
C LEU A 83 -17.68 10.85 1.57
N LYS A 84 -17.23 12.06 1.17
CA LYS A 84 -17.26 12.52 -0.22
C LYS A 84 -15.82 12.66 -0.73
N PRO A 85 -15.28 11.69 -1.50
CA PRO A 85 -13.96 11.83 -2.10
C PRO A 85 -13.88 13.06 -3.01
N ALA A 86 -12.78 13.81 -2.91
CA ALA A 86 -12.49 14.93 -3.80
C ALA A 86 -11.47 14.52 -4.85
N ARG A 87 -11.74 14.85 -6.11
CA ARG A 87 -10.80 14.63 -7.22
C ARG A 87 -9.59 15.55 -7.06
N ILE A 88 -8.40 14.97 -7.15
CA ILE A 88 -7.10 15.63 -7.03
C ILE A 88 -6.23 15.34 -8.26
N LEU A 89 -5.07 15.99 -8.35
CA LEU A 89 -4.05 15.78 -9.39
C LEU A 89 -4.61 15.83 -10.83
N ARG A 90 -5.54 16.77 -11.08
CA ARG A 90 -6.28 16.89 -12.36
C ARG A 90 -5.40 17.19 -13.56
N ASP A 91 -4.22 17.76 -13.33
CA ASP A 91 -3.28 18.15 -14.37
C ASP A 91 -2.37 16.99 -14.80
N SER A 92 -2.77 15.72 -14.51
CA SER A 92 -1.98 14.52 -14.80
C SER A 92 -0.66 14.48 -13.99
N PHE A 93 0.29 13.66 -14.42
CA PHE A 93 1.60 13.54 -13.79
C PHE A 93 2.72 13.69 -14.83
N GLY A 94 3.94 13.95 -14.35
CA GLY A 94 5.14 14.01 -15.17
C GLY A 94 6.28 13.19 -14.60
N PHE A 95 7.37 13.12 -15.36
CA PHE A 95 8.65 12.60 -14.88
C PHE A 95 9.70 13.69 -14.96
N TYR A 96 10.48 13.86 -13.89
CA TYR A 96 11.67 14.70 -13.92
C TYR A 96 12.90 13.81 -13.94
N GLY A 97 13.60 13.82 -15.05
CA GLY A 97 14.79 12.99 -15.26
C GLY A 97 15.57 13.39 -16.50
N PRO A 98 16.65 12.66 -16.82
CA PRO A 98 17.46 12.94 -17.99
C PRO A 98 16.70 12.60 -19.28
N ASP A 99 16.90 13.43 -20.31
CA ASP A 99 16.58 13.10 -21.69
C ASP A 99 17.66 12.18 -22.31
N ASN A 100 17.51 11.83 -23.58
CA ASN A 100 18.49 10.99 -24.29
C ASN A 100 19.88 11.64 -24.48
N ARG A 101 20.00 12.94 -24.19
CA ARG A 101 21.27 13.70 -24.18
C ARG A 101 21.80 13.97 -22.78
N GLY A 102 21.20 13.34 -21.75
CA GLY A 102 21.57 13.51 -20.34
C GLY A 102 21.08 14.80 -19.68
N ARG A 103 20.35 15.67 -20.38
CA ARG A 103 19.85 16.93 -19.81
C ARG A 103 18.57 16.67 -19.03
N ARG A 104 18.52 17.13 -17.78
CA ARG A 104 17.36 16.93 -16.91
C ARG A 104 16.22 17.88 -17.29
N ARG A 105 15.03 17.31 -17.48
CA ARG A 105 13.80 18.05 -17.79
C ARG A 105 12.55 17.28 -17.32
N ILE A 106 11.42 17.94 -17.41
CA ILE A 106 10.11 17.32 -17.17
C ILE A 106 9.65 16.69 -18.49
N HIS A 107 9.30 15.41 -18.38
CA HIS A 107 8.69 14.61 -19.44
C HIS A 107 7.22 14.39 -19.12
N PRO A 108 6.29 14.44 -20.09
CA PRO A 108 4.90 14.09 -19.87
C PRO A 108 4.75 12.62 -19.43
N GLY A 109 4.04 12.36 -18.34
CA GLY A 109 3.83 11.03 -17.81
C GLY A 109 3.10 10.10 -18.80
N PRO A 110 1.96 10.53 -19.37
CA PRO A 110 1.21 9.71 -20.32
C PRO A 110 2.03 9.28 -21.55
N ALA A 111 2.85 10.16 -22.10
CA ALA A 111 3.72 9.84 -23.25
C ALA A 111 4.81 8.81 -22.91
N THR A 112 5.40 8.95 -21.70
CA THR A 112 6.40 7.99 -21.19
C THR A 112 5.74 6.61 -21.01
N MET A 113 4.57 6.57 -20.40
CA MET A 113 3.83 5.33 -20.16
C MET A 113 3.33 4.67 -21.46
N ALA A 114 2.89 5.46 -22.42
CA ALA A 114 2.52 4.95 -23.74
C ALA A 114 3.70 4.26 -24.42
N THR A 115 4.92 4.78 -24.25
CA THR A 115 6.12 4.14 -24.80
C THR A 115 6.44 2.83 -24.08
N VAL A 116 6.36 2.78 -22.76
CA VAL A 116 6.50 1.53 -21.98
C VAL A 116 5.43 0.52 -22.42
N GLY A 117 4.17 0.97 -22.52
CA GLY A 117 3.05 0.13 -22.98
C GLY A 117 3.29 -0.54 -24.35
N LYS A 118 3.85 0.19 -25.30
CA LYS A 118 4.23 -0.39 -26.62
C LYS A 118 5.31 -1.46 -26.48
N LEU A 119 6.27 -1.28 -25.58
CA LEU A 119 7.34 -2.24 -25.36
C LEU A 119 6.83 -3.52 -24.69
N VAL A 120 5.89 -3.41 -23.73
CA VAL A 120 5.35 -4.58 -23.00
C VAL A 120 4.19 -5.25 -23.73
N ALA A 121 3.55 -4.61 -24.72
CA ALA A 121 2.33 -5.07 -25.36
C ALA A 121 2.36 -6.54 -25.84
N PRO A 122 3.45 -7.05 -26.49
CA PRO A 122 3.49 -8.46 -26.90
C PRO A 122 3.40 -9.41 -25.69
N ILE A 123 4.13 -9.10 -24.60
CA ILE A 123 4.15 -9.94 -23.39
C ILE A 123 2.81 -9.85 -22.65
N VAL A 124 2.21 -8.66 -22.60
CA VAL A 124 0.88 -8.45 -22.01
C VAL A 124 -0.18 -9.25 -22.77
N SER A 125 -0.10 -9.29 -24.12
CA SER A 125 -1.00 -10.11 -24.93
C SER A 125 -0.90 -11.58 -24.57
N ASP A 126 0.31 -12.13 -24.48
CA ASP A 126 0.55 -13.52 -24.10
C ASP A 126 0.09 -13.81 -22.67
N PHE A 127 0.29 -12.87 -21.75
CA PHE A 127 -0.16 -12.99 -20.36
C PHE A 127 -1.69 -13.02 -20.25
N LYS A 128 -2.39 -12.18 -21.03
CA LYS A 128 -3.86 -12.20 -21.15
C LYS A 128 -4.39 -13.50 -21.75
N LEU A 129 -3.74 -14.05 -22.75
CA LEU A 129 -4.09 -15.36 -23.33
C LEU A 129 -3.91 -16.49 -22.31
N ALA A 130 -3.02 -16.33 -21.36
CA ALA A 130 -2.84 -17.23 -20.20
C ALA A 130 -3.78 -16.88 -19.03
N GLU A 131 -4.86 -16.12 -19.25
CA GLU A 131 -5.85 -15.71 -18.25
C GLU A 131 -5.23 -14.95 -17.06
N GLU A 132 -4.11 -14.25 -17.31
CA GLU A 132 -3.35 -13.51 -16.29
C GLU A 132 -2.93 -14.36 -15.06
N ARG A 133 -2.84 -15.68 -15.27
CA ARG A 133 -2.55 -16.64 -14.21
C ARG A 133 -1.08 -16.66 -13.84
N TRP A 134 -0.81 -16.58 -12.55
CA TRP A 134 0.55 -16.63 -12.03
C TRP A 134 1.19 -18.02 -12.08
N ASP A 135 0.42 -19.08 -12.22
CA ASP A 135 0.88 -20.45 -12.45
C ASP A 135 1.08 -20.80 -13.94
N SER A 136 1.05 -19.79 -14.82
CA SER A 136 1.28 -19.95 -16.25
C SER A 136 2.77 -19.97 -16.61
N ALA A 137 3.08 -20.52 -17.81
CA ALA A 137 4.46 -20.52 -18.34
C ALA A 137 5.01 -19.10 -18.54
N ILE A 138 4.15 -18.14 -18.93
CA ILE A 138 4.51 -16.72 -19.07
C ILE A 138 4.89 -16.13 -17.71
N ALA A 139 4.09 -16.39 -16.67
CA ALA A 139 4.38 -15.94 -15.32
C ALA A 139 5.69 -16.58 -14.79
N ALA A 140 5.91 -17.87 -14.99
CA ALA A 140 7.14 -18.54 -14.60
C ALA A 140 8.38 -17.92 -15.27
N ARG A 141 8.26 -17.52 -16.56
CA ARG A 141 9.35 -16.89 -17.31
C ARG A 141 9.65 -15.48 -16.83
N TYR A 142 8.64 -14.62 -16.78
CA TYR A 142 8.81 -13.21 -16.49
C TYR A 142 8.82 -12.89 -14.99
N GLY A 143 8.33 -13.80 -14.16
CA GLY A 143 8.41 -13.70 -12.70
C GLY A 143 9.85 -13.67 -12.19
N ARG A 144 10.73 -14.42 -12.85
CA ARG A 144 12.17 -14.50 -12.51
C ARG A 144 13.04 -13.43 -13.17
N GLN A 145 12.45 -12.54 -13.96
CA GLN A 145 13.16 -11.46 -14.63
C GLN A 145 12.84 -10.12 -13.96
N SER A 146 13.88 -9.33 -13.64
CA SER A 146 13.66 -7.99 -13.15
C SER A 146 13.29 -7.02 -14.29
N VAL A 147 12.60 -5.94 -13.94
CA VAL A 147 12.28 -4.86 -14.86
C VAL A 147 13.55 -4.29 -15.51
N ALA A 148 14.65 -4.15 -14.76
CA ALA A 148 15.92 -3.65 -15.29
C ALA A 148 16.52 -4.63 -16.31
N GLN A 149 16.52 -5.94 -16.04
CA GLN A 149 16.98 -6.96 -16.98
C GLN A 149 16.16 -6.96 -18.27
N TRP A 150 14.84 -6.85 -18.15
CA TRP A 150 13.98 -6.76 -19.32
C TRP A 150 14.24 -5.49 -20.14
N LEU A 151 14.33 -4.30 -19.49
CA LEU A 151 14.65 -3.04 -20.15
C LEU A 151 15.98 -3.09 -20.90
N ALA A 152 16.98 -3.79 -20.35
CA ALA A 152 18.27 -4.02 -21.01
C ALA A 152 18.13 -4.94 -22.24
N ALA A 153 17.37 -6.04 -22.12
CA ALA A 153 17.14 -7.00 -23.19
C ALA A 153 16.42 -6.36 -24.40
N VAL A 154 15.42 -5.48 -24.16
CA VAL A 154 14.71 -4.76 -25.24
C VAL A 154 15.45 -3.48 -25.69
N LYS A 155 16.66 -3.23 -25.17
CA LYS A 155 17.50 -2.06 -25.47
C LYS A 155 16.72 -0.74 -25.29
N ALA A 156 15.93 -0.65 -24.20
CA ALA A 156 15.12 0.52 -23.91
C ALA A 156 15.96 1.81 -23.85
N PRO A 157 15.45 2.93 -24.40
CA PRO A 157 16.14 4.23 -24.34
C PRO A 157 16.47 4.67 -22.90
N ALA A 158 17.54 5.45 -22.73
CA ALA A 158 17.98 5.94 -21.41
C ALA A 158 16.87 6.72 -20.67
N SER A 159 16.08 7.51 -21.41
CA SER A 159 14.93 8.24 -20.86
C SER A 159 13.85 7.32 -20.31
N ILE A 160 13.60 6.17 -20.95
CA ILE A 160 12.64 5.18 -20.46
C ILE A 160 13.18 4.49 -19.21
N ARG A 161 14.47 4.09 -19.20
CA ARG A 161 15.09 3.50 -17.99
C ARG A 161 15.05 4.46 -16.80
N ALA A 162 15.32 5.76 -17.03
CA ALA A 162 15.19 6.78 -15.99
C ALA A 162 13.73 6.98 -15.55
N GLY A 163 12.78 6.96 -16.49
CA GLY A 163 11.34 7.02 -16.19
C GLY A 163 10.91 5.86 -15.31
N MET A 164 11.35 4.63 -15.59
CA MET A 164 11.05 3.46 -14.76
C MET A 164 11.63 3.59 -13.35
N ARG A 165 12.81 4.20 -13.17
CA ARG A 165 13.30 4.58 -11.84
C ARG A 165 12.42 5.61 -11.14
N GLY A 166 11.74 6.45 -11.88
CA GLY A 166 10.74 7.39 -11.33
C GLY A 166 9.54 6.70 -10.69
N PHE A 167 9.26 5.43 -11.06
CA PHE A 167 8.20 4.62 -10.46
C PHE A 167 8.58 3.94 -9.13
N ARG A 168 9.82 3.95 -8.72
CA ARG A 168 10.21 3.34 -7.44
C ARG A 168 9.49 3.93 -6.23
N GLY A 169 8.94 5.15 -6.34
CA GLY A 169 8.03 5.71 -5.35
C GLY A 169 6.66 5.02 -5.33
N PHE A 170 6.25 4.36 -6.43
CA PHE A 170 4.97 3.66 -6.54
C PHE A 170 5.11 2.15 -6.32
N PHE A 171 6.17 1.52 -6.83
CA PHE A 171 6.42 0.09 -6.59
C PHE A 171 7.21 -0.19 -5.31
N LEU A 172 7.80 0.84 -4.68
CA LEU A 172 8.69 0.78 -3.52
C LEU A 172 9.91 -0.13 -3.70
N ALA A 173 10.25 -0.43 -4.94
CA ALA A 173 11.40 -1.21 -5.34
C ALA A 173 12.11 -0.52 -6.51
N ASP A 174 13.42 -0.69 -6.62
CA ASP A 174 14.16 -0.29 -7.82
C ASP A 174 13.85 -1.28 -8.96
N PRO A 175 13.98 -0.86 -10.24
CA PRO A 175 13.76 -1.76 -11.38
C PRO A 175 14.64 -3.02 -11.37
N GLU A 176 15.76 -2.98 -10.68
CA GLU A 176 16.69 -4.08 -10.48
C GLU A 176 16.09 -5.17 -9.56
N ASP A 177 15.28 -4.78 -8.60
CA ASP A 177 14.68 -5.65 -7.58
C ASP A 177 13.22 -6.02 -7.88
N LEU A 178 12.57 -5.31 -8.79
CA LEU A 178 11.16 -5.51 -9.13
C LEU A 178 11.00 -6.58 -10.21
N SER A 179 10.22 -7.63 -9.96
CA SER A 179 9.81 -8.59 -10.97
C SER A 179 8.99 -7.93 -12.09
N MET A 180 9.02 -8.52 -13.29
CA MET A 180 8.17 -8.07 -14.41
C MET A 180 6.67 -8.29 -14.18
N LEU A 181 6.26 -9.25 -13.35
CA LEU A 181 4.84 -9.60 -13.19
C LEU A 181 3.96 -8.42 -12.74
N PRO A 182 4.30 -7.65 -11.69
CA PRO A 182 3.51 -6.48 -11.31
C PRO A 182 3.36 -5.45 -12.44
N LEU A 183 4.39 -5.31 -13.27
CA LEU A 183 4.32 -4.41 -14.42
C LEU A 183 3.38 -4.95 -15.49
N LEU A 184 3.41 -6.26 -15.76
CA LEU A 184 2.51 -6.91 -16.73
C LEU A 184 1.05 -6.83 -16.26
N GLU A 185 0.76 -7.12 -14.98
CA GLU A 185 -0.59 -6.96 -14.40
C GLU A 185 -1.10 -5.53 -14.55
N GLN A 186 -0.26 -4.54 -14.20
CA GLN A 186 -0.64 -3.14 -14.33
C GLN A 186 -1.08 -2.78 -15.75
N PHE A 187 -0.37 -3.24 -16.77
CA PHE A 187 -0.71 -2.95 -18.17
C PHE A 187 -1.81 -3.87 -18.71
N ALA A 188 -2.00 -5.06 -18.16
CA ALA A 188 -3.06 -5.98 -18.56
C ALA A 188 -4.44 -5.49 -18.10
N GLU A 189 -4.55 -5.09 -16.82
CA GLU A 189 -5.82 -4.73 -16.21
C GLU A 189 -6.21 -3.26 -16.38
N ASN A 190 -5.28 -2.36 -16.12
CA ASN A 190 -5.57 -0.93 -15.97
C ASN A 190 -5.02 -0.08 -17.13
N GLY A 191 -4.32 -0.70 -18.08
CA GLY A 191 -3.59 0.04 -19.11
C GLY A 191 -2.45 0.88 -18.52
N PRO A 192 -1.99 1.92 -19.22
CA PRO A 192 -0.92 2.76 -18.72
C PRO A 192 -1.29 3.47 -17.41
N PRO A 193 -0.44 3.39 -16.36
CA PRO A 193 -0.69 4.04 -15.07
C PRO A 193 -0.96 5.55 -15.19
N GLY A 194 -1.85 6.08 -14.34
CA GLY A 194 -2.10 7.52 -14.21
C GLY A 194 -3.00 8.13 -15.28
N GLN A 195 -3.82 7.33 -15.97
CA GLN A 195 -4.86 7.82 -16.89
C GLN A 195 -6.23 7.98 -16.21
N GLY A 196 -6.45 7.35 -15.05
CA GLY A 196 -7.69 7.41 -14.28
C GLY A 196 -7.83 8.68 -13.45
N GLU A 197 -9.03 8.86 -12.90
CA GLU A 197 -9.28 9.91 -11.91
C GLU A 197 -8.69 9.52 -10.56
N ILE A 198 -8.07 10.49 -9.89
CA ILE A 198 -7.47 10.27 -8.57
C ILE A 198 -8.22 11.09 -7.52
N TYR A 199 -8.52 10.46 -6.40
CA TYR A 199 -9.29 11.02 -5.30
C TYR A 199 -8.54 10.97 -3.97
N ARG A 200 -9.01 11.78 -3.03
CA ARG A 200 -8.64 11.76 -1.61
C ARG A 200 -9.86 12.14 -0.78
N ILE A 201 -9.94 11.65 0.45
CA ILE A 201 -10.94 12.11 1.39
C ILE A 201 -10.51 13.49 1.91
N PRO A 202 -11.30 14.57 1.70
CA PRO A 202 -10.89 15.92 2.06
C PRO A 202 -10.54 16.14 3.53
N GLN A 203 -11.12 15.34 4.42
CA GLN A 203 -10.87 15.38 5.86
C GLN A 203 -9.75 14.43 6.30
N GLY A 204 -9.08 13.76 5.35
CA GLY A 204 -8.05 12.74 5.56
C GLY A 204 -8.56 11.33 5.32
N ASN A 205 -7.72 10.49 4.70
CA ASN A 205 -8.06 9.10 4.38
C ASN A 205 -8.27 8.24 5.63
N ASP A 206 -7.70 8.63 6.78
CA ASP A 206 -7.92 7.95 8.06
C ASP A 206 -9.38 7.98 8.52
N ARG A 207 -10.24 8.84 7.92
CA ARG A 207 -11.69 8.82 8.14
C ARG A 207 -12.34 7.52 7.69
N LEU A 208 -11.76 6.83 6.73
CA LEU A 208 -12.20 5.49 6.33
C LEU A 208 -12.09 4.51 7.50
N VAL A 209 -10.92 4.42 8.10
CA VAL A 209 -10.63 3.46 9.18
C VAL A 209 -11.27 3.87 10.51
N THR A 210 -11.20 5.15 10.87
CA THR A 210 -11.82 5.64 12.10
C THR A 210 -13.35 5.61 12.02
N GLY A 211 -13.91 5.80 10.83
CA GLY A 211 -15.35 5.69 10.57
C GLY A 211 -15.89 4.27 10.70
N VAL A 212 -15.12 3.26 10.26
CA VAL A 212 -15.45 1.85 10.48
C VAL A 212 -15.30 1.50 11.96
N ALA A 213 -14.14 1.81 12.57
CA ALA A 213 -13.86 1.47 13.96
C ALA A 213 -14.93 2.00 14.95
N LYS A 214 -15.42 3.23 14.73
CA LYS A 214 -16.51 3.82 15.54
C LYS A 214 -17.86 3.10 15.42
N ARG A 215 -18.07 2.29 14.40
CA ARG A 215 -19.33 1.58 14.15
C ARG A 215 -19.28 0.13 14.60
N LEU A 216 -18.09 -0.40 14.91
CA LEU A 216 -17.94 -1.73 15.49
C LEU A 216 -18.51 -1.77 16.90
N LYS A 217 -19.15 -2.88 17.24
CA LYS A 217 -19.77 -3.14 18.55
C LYS A 217 -18.84 -3.95 19.46
N GLY A 218 -17.99 -4.80 18.84
CA GLY A 218 -17.07 -5.69 19.53
C GLY A 218 -15.89 -4.97 20.17
N ALA A 219 -15.14 -5.68 20.97
CA ALA A 219 -13.97 -5.16 21.67
C ALA A 219 -12.84 -4.80 20.69
N MET A 220 -12.14 -3.71 20.99
CA MET A 220 -10.94 -3.30 20.27
C MET A 220 -9.78 -3.11 21.25
N LEU A 221 -8.80 -4.01 21.20
CA LEU A 221 -7.64 -4.05 22.09
C LEU A 221 -6.46 -3.37 21.38
N LEU A 222 -6.29 -2.06 21.64
CA LEU A 222 -5.16 -1.28 21.14
C LEU A 222 -3.92 -1.51 22.02
N GLY A 223 -2.73 -1.22 21.49
CA GLY A 223 -1.46 -1.45 22.19
C GLY A 223 -1.18 -2.93 22.48
N THR A 224 -1.85 -3.83 21.77
CA THR A 224 -1.86 -5.27 22.05
C THR A 224 -1.36 -6.07 20.85
N ILE A 225 -0.39 -6.94 21.06
CA ILE A 225 0.33 -7.69 20.03
C ILE A 225 -0.19 -9.12 20.00
N VAL A 226 -0.46 -9.66 18.82
CA VAL A 226 -0.68 -11.10 18.61
C VAL A 226 0.67 -11.80 18.58
N ARG A 227 0.88 -12.77 19.48
CA ARG A 227 2.13 -13.53 19.63
C ARG A 227 2.04 -14.94 19.05
N ARG A 228 0.94 -15.63 19.30
CA ARG A 228 0.76 -17.03 18.94
C ARG A 228 -0.69 -17.28 18.57
N VAL A 229 -0.92 -18.18 17.64
CA VAL A 229 -2.26 -18.68 17.27
C VAL A 229 -2.21 -20.19 17.22
N VAL A 230 -2.92 -20.85 18.14
CA VAL A 230 -3.07 -22.30 18.17
C VAL A 230 -4.41 -22.65 17.55
N ARG A 231 -4.40 -23.47 16.51
CA ARG A 231 -5.59 -23.98 15.84
C ARG A 231 -5.95 -25.36 16.41
N HIS A 232 -7.13 -25.46 16.99
CA HIS A 232 -7.77 -26.72 17.40
C HIS A 232 -8.80 -27.13 16.33
N GLU A 233 -9.44 -28.28 16.55
CA GLU A 233 -10.49 -28.76 15.63
C GLU A 233 -11.73 -27.86 15.66
N ASP A 234 -12.15 -27.44 16.86
CA ASP A 234 -13.39 -26.69 17.10
C ASP A 234 -13.19 -25.19 17.34
N ARG A 235 -11.97 -24.72 17.63
CA ARG A 235 -11.67 -23.34 18.01
C ARG A 235 -10.25 -22.92 17.66
N VAL A 236 -9.94 -21.65 17.95
CA VAL A 236 -8.57 -21.11 18.00
C VAL A 236 -8.27 -20.53 19.37
N THR A 237 -7.02 -20.64 19.80
CA THR A 237 -6.49 -19.91 20.97
C THR A 237 -5.48 -18.89 20.48
N VAL A 238 -5.72 -17.62 20.76
CA VAL A 238 -4.87 -16.49 20.35
C VAL A 238 -4.18 -15.93 21.57
N THR A 239 -2.86 -16.13 21.68
CA THR A 239 -2.04 -15.50 22.72
C THR A 239 -1.73 -14.06 22.33
N ILE A 240 -2.11 -13.14 23.18
CA ILE A 240 -1.90 -11.69 23.00
C ILE A 240 -1.05 -11.13 24.13
N GLN A 241 -0.42 -9.98 23.87
CA GLN A 241 0.38 -9.27 24.86
C GLN A 241 0.19 -7.76 24.72
N ALA A 242 -0.37 -7.13 25.73
CA ALA A 242 -0.31 -5.69 25.87
C ALA A 242 1.12 -5.25 26.27
N LEU A 243 1.51 -4.05 25.88
CA LEU A 243 2.87 -3.56 26.13
C LEU A 243 3.17 -3.49 27.63
N GLY A 244 4.21 -4.21 28.08
CA GLY A 244 4.59 -4.27 29.51
C GLY A 244 3.79 -5.25 30.36
N GLU A 245 2.77 -5.91 29.79
CA GLU A 245 1.90 -6.85 30.49
C GLU A 245 2.25 -8.32 30.18
N PRO A 246 1.86 -9.26 31.07
CA PRO A 246 1.97 -10.69 30.78
C PRO A 246 1.10 -11.11 29.60
N HIS A 247 1.40 -12.26 29.04
CA HIS A 247 0.58 -12.87 28.00
C HIS A 247 -0.81 -13.23 28.51
N THR A 248 -1.83 -13.00 27.71
CA THR A 248 -3.21 -13.45 27.93
C THR A 248 -3.71 -14.23 26.73
N GLU A 249 -4.73 -15.06 26.90
CA GLU A 249 -5.30 -15.88 25.85
C GLU A 249 -6.74 -15.45 25.54
N LEU A 250 -7.05 -15.39 24.27
CA LEU A 250 -8.40 -15.25 23.73
C LEU A 250 -8.78 -16.56 23.07
N HIS A 251 -9.99 -17.03 23.33
CA HIS A 251 -10.56 -18.21 22.65
C HIS A 251 -11.66 -17.75 21.71
N ALA A 252 -11.64 -18.26 20.48
CA ALA A 252 -12.64 -17.92 19.48
C ALA A 252 -12.85 -19.10 18.51
N ASP A 253 -13.94 -19.06 17.75
CA ASP A 253 -14.18 -20.04 16.69
C ASP A 253 -13.22 -19.88 15.51
N TYR A 254 -12.87 -18.64 15.17
CA TYR A 254 -12.00 -18.30 14.03
C TYR A 254 -11.01 -17.17 14.37
N PHE A 255 -9.91 -17.14 13.61
CA PHE A 255 -8.94 -16.04 13.63
C PHE A 255 -8.75 -15.49 12.22
N VAL A 256 -8.88 -14.17 12.07
CA VAL A 256 -8.53 -13.46 10.82
C VAL A 256 -7.20 -12.74 11.01
N CYS A 257 -6.16 -13.22 10.34
CA CYS A 257 -4.84 -12.58 10.31
C CYS A 257 -4.85 -11.45 9.27
N ALA A 258 -5.05 -10.21 9.71
CA ALA A 258 -4.97 -9.02 8.87
C ALA A 258 -3.65 -8.24 9.09
N LEU A 259 -2.63 -8.91 9.60
CA LEU A 259 -1.28 -8.39 9.77
C LEU A 259 -0.54 -8.36 8.41
N PRO A 260 0.35 -7.39 8.15
CA PRO A 260 1.27 -7.49 7.02
C PRO A 260 2.10 -8.77 7.11
N ALA A 261 2.39 -9.44 5.98
CA ALA A 261 3.22 -10.65 5.99
C ALA A 261 4.60 -10.39 6.65
N SER A 262 5.15 -9.18 6.51
CA SER A 262 6.39 -8.74 7.16
C SER A 262 6.37 -8.87 8.69
N THR A 263 5.20 -8.73 9.33
CA THR A 263 5.02 -8.85 10.79
C THR A 263 4.36 -10.17 11.18
N ALA A 264 3.49 -10.74 10.34
CA ALA A 264 2.87 -12.05 10.57
C ALA A 264 3.90 -13.18 10.69
N ARG A 265 5.10 -13.05 10.07
CA ARG A 265 6.26 -13.95 10.25
C ARG A 265 6.72 -14.06 11.71
N GLY A 266 6.40 -13.10 12.56
CA GLY A 266 6.73 -13.11 13.98
C GLY A 266 5.64 -13.71 14.86
N VAL A 267 4.54 -14.17 14.28
CA VAL A 267 3.47 -14.87 14.99
C VAL A 267 3.71 -16.38 14.90
N LEU A 268 3.69 -17.06 16.04
CA LEU A 268 3.82 -18.50 16.08
C LEU A 268 2.44 -19.14 15.75
N PHE A 269 2.35 -19.84 14.62
CA PHE A 269 1.18 -20.62 14.24
C PHE A 269 1.37 -22.09 14.59
N GLU A 270 0.39 -22.70 15.28
CA GLU A 270 0.40 -24.09 15.67
C GLU A 270 -0.95 -24.78 15.34
N PRO A 271 -0.93 -25.91 14.63
CA PRO A 271 0.21 -26.46 13.91
C PRO A 271 0.74 -25.44 12.88
N ALA A 272 2.00 -25.64 12.47
CA ALA A 272 2.62 -24.76 11.46
C ALA A 272 1.74 -24.62 10.21
N LEU A 273 1.86 -23.45 9.56
CA LEU A 273 1.19 -23.24 8.26
C LEU A 273 1.75 -24.21 7.21
N PRO A 274 0.97 -24.54 6.16
CA PRO A 274 1.48 -25.31 5.03
C PRO A 274 2.79 -24.70 4.50
N GLU A 275 3.76 -25.55 4.13
CA GLU A 275 5.09 -25.14 3.70
C GLU A 275 5.04 -24.07 2.61
N ALA A 276 4.25 -24.28 1.55
CA ALA A 276 4.11 -23.31 0.48
C ALA A 276 3.52 -21.95 0.94
N GLN A 277 2.67 -21.94 1.97
CA GLN A 277 2.15 -20.69 2.55
C GLN A 277 3.21 -20.00 3.43
N HIS A 278 3.96 -20.78 4.21
CA HIS A 278 5.09 -20.28 4.96
C HIS A 278 6.11 -19.63 4.02
N ASP A 279 6.49 -20.31 2.92
CA ASP A 279 7.43 -19.80 1.94
C ASP A 279 6.92 -18.55 1.23
N ALA A 280 5.65 -18.55 0.83
CA ALA A 280 5.00 -17.36 0.26
C ALA A 280 5.13 -16.14 1.19
N MET A 281 4.85 -16.32 2.48
CA MET A 281 4.97 -15.25 3.47
C MET A 281 6.44 -14.89 3.74
N ALA A 282 7.35 -15.86 3.78
CA ALA A 282 8.75 -15.65 4.07
C ALA A 282 9.47 -14.86 2.96
N HIS A 283 9.15 -15.14 1.69
CA HIS A 283 9.81 -14.54 0.54
C HIS A 283 9.13 -13.26 0.02
N LEU A 284 7.88 -12.99 0.42
CA LEU A 284 7.21 -11.76 0.03
C LEU A 284 7.97 -10.53 0.55
N ARG A 285 8.39 -9.64 -0.35
CA ARG A 285 9.12 -8.43 0.02
C ARG A 285 8.16 -7.30 0.40
N TYR A 286 8.63 -6.45 1.31
CA TYR A 286 7.99 -5.17 1.63
C TYR A 286 8.97 -4.06 1.30
N GLY A 287 8.52 -3.10 0.48
CA GLY A 287 9.39 -2.05 -0.03
C GLY A 287 9.82 -1.06 1.04
N CYS A 288 11.08 -0.64 1.01
CA CYS A 288 11.52 0.51 1.79
C CYS A 288 10.73 1.74 1.34
N ALA A 289 10.20 2.50 2.28
CA ALA A 289 9.37 3.67 1.98
C ALA A 289 9.59 4.78 3.00
N THR A 290 10.22 5.86 2.56
CA THR A 290 10.27 7.09 3.34
C THR A 290 9.28 8.10 2.78
N ARG A 291 8.31 8.50 3.62
CA ARG A 291 7.41 9.61 3.36
C ARG A 291 7.97 10.85 4.04
N LEU A 292 8.12 11.94 3.28
CA LEU A 292 8.42 13.26 3.82
C LEU A 292 7.33 14.22 3.38
N LEU A 293 6.78 14.97 4.32
CA LEU A 293 5.78 16.01 4.10
C LEU A 293 6.41 17.35 4.48
N LEU A 294 6.53 18.27 3.52
CA LEU A 294 7.06 19.62 3.75
C LEU A 294 5.97 20.64 3.49
N GLN A 295 5.62 21.42 4.51
CA GLN A 295 4.73 22.56 4.36
C GLN A 295 5.53 23.82 4.07
N PHE A 296 5.15 24.55 3.02
CA PHE A 296 5.72 25.81 2.61
C PHE A 296 4.70 26.95 2.76
N ASP A 297 5.20 28.17 2.96
CA ASP A 297 4.39 29.39 3.07
C ASP A 297 3.61 29.73 1.80
N ARG A 298 4.02 29.18 0.65
CA ARG A 298 3.36 29.33 -0.64
C ARG A 298 3.54 28.09 -1.51
N ARG A 299 2.64 27.93 -2.51
CA ARG A 299 2.60 26.81 -3.47
C ARG A 299 3.44 27.13 -4.71
N PHE A 300 4.74 27.27 -4.55
CA PHE A 300 5.70 27.72 -5.59
C PHE A 300 5.80 26.76 -6.79
N TRP A 301 5.37 25.52 -6.64
CA TRP A 301 5.37 24.49 -7.70
C TRP A 301 4.21 24.63 -8.67
N ARG A 302 3.15 25.37 -8.32
CA ARG A 302 2.00 25.59 -9.18
C ARG A 302 2.37 26.52 -10.32
N LYS A 303 2.35 26.00 -11.55
CA LYS A 303 2.57 26.75 -12.78
C LYS A 303 1.50 26.34 -13.79
N PRO A 304 0.96 27.28 -14.60
CA PRO A 304 -0.01 26.96 -15.66
C PRO A 304 0.52 25.86 -16.59
N GLY A 305 -0.33 24.88 -16.94
CA GLY A 305 0.00 23.79 -17.84
C GLY A 305 1.05 22.79 -17.32
N ARG A 306 1.39 22.84 -16.03
CA ARG A 306 2.38 21.95 -15.43
C ARG A 306 1.71 20.95 -14.50
N PRO A 307 2.06 19.64 -14.56
CA PRO A 307 1.59 18.66 -13.59
C PRO A 307 1.93 19.06 -12.14
N ARG A 308 1.16 18.54 -11.20
CA ARG A 308 1.37 18.70 -9.75
C ARG A 308 1.89 17.43 -9.07
N ALA A 309 2.13 16.39 -9.85
CA ALA A 309 2.71 15.13 -9.43
C ALA A 309 3.83 14.73 -10.37
N PHE A 310 4.92 14.21 -9.83
CA PHE A 310 6.09 13.82 -10.60
C PHE A 310 6.73 12.57 -10.02
N GLY A 311 7.08 11.61 -10.90
CA GLY A 311 8.07 10.61 -10.61
C GLY A 311 9.47 11.18 -10.87
N THR A 312 10.46 10.81 -10.08
CA THR A 312 11.86 11.23 -10.30
C THR A 312 12.84 10.10 -10.02
N ASP A 313 14.00 10.14 -10.67
CA ASP A 313 15.14 9.28 -10.35
C ASP A 313 16.02 9.87 -9.22
N LEU A 314 15.59 10.98 -8.62
CA LEU A 314 16.26 11.62 -7.50
C LEU A 314 16.03 10.85 -6.18
N PRO A 315 16.89 11.08 -5.16
CA PRO A 315 16.66 10.54 -3.81
C PRO A 315 15.32 10.94 -3.19
N THR A 316 14.73 12.05 -3.62
CA THR A 316 13.42 12.52 -3.16
C THR A 316 12.24 11.66 -3.63
N GLY A 317 12.48 10.75 -4.60
CA GLY A 317 11.46 9.85 -5.14
C GLY A 317 10.35 10.56 -5.90
N ALA A 318 9.12 10.08 -5.77
CA ALA A 318 7.94 10.74 -6.30
C ALA A 318 7.56 11.95 -5.43
N VAL A 319 7.03 13.01 -6.06
CA VAL A 319 6.60 14.22 -5.37
C VAL A 319 5.26 14.69 -5.91
N TRP A 320 4.35 15.11 -5.02
CA TRP A 320 3.06 15.69 -5.40
C TRP A 320 2.51 16.63 -4.35
N GLU A 321 1.53 17.42 -4.75
CA GLU A 321 0.82 18.31 -3.84
C GLU A 321 -0.13 17.51 -2.93
N ALA A 322 0.14 17.51 -1.63
CA ALA A 322 -0.58 16.70 -0.66
C ALA A 322 -1.91 17.32 -0.20
N ASN A 323 -2.07 18.63 -0.34
CA ASN A 323 -3.21 19.37 0.22
C ASN A 323 -3.88 20.32 -0.78
N GLU A 324 -3.96 19.95 -2.07
CA GLU A 324 -4.45 20.84 -3.13
C GLU A 324 -5.91 21.30 -2.93
N HIS A 325 -6.73 20.49 -2.25
CA HIS A 325 -8.12 20.77 -1.92
C HIS A 325 -8.30 21.67 -0.67
N GLN A 326 -7.21 21.92 0.08
CA GLN A 326 -7.27 22.74 1.30
C GLN A 326 -6.97 24.20 1.00
N ARG A 327 -7.63 25.09 1.74
CA ARG A 327 -7.57 26.55 1.54
C ARG A 327 -6.27 27.14 2.10
N GLY A 328 -5.98 28.37 1.70
CA GLY A 328 -4.87 29.19 2.17
C GLY A 328 -3.67 29.18 1.24
N PRO A 329 -2.73 30.12 1.45
CA PRO A 329 -1.52 30.26 0.62
C PRO A 329 -0.51 29.12 0.84
N ALA A 330 -0.43 28.60 2.06
CA ALA A 330 0.45 27.51 2.40
C ALA A 330 0.08 26.23 1.65
N GLY A 331 1.09 25.45 1.28
CA GLY A 331 0.91 24.18 0.62
C GLY A 331 1.87 23.13 1.14
N ILE A 332 1.46 21.86 1.04
CA ILE A 332 2.26 20.71 1.48
C ILE A 332 2.69 19.91 0.25
N LEU A 333 3.99 19.69 0.09
CA LEU A 333 4.55 18.71 -0.83
C LEU A 333 4.75 17.39 -0.09
N SER A 334 4.24 16.33 -0.69
CA SER A 334 4.50 14.95 -0.28
C SER A 334 5.60 14.38 -1.15
N PHE A 335 6.60 13.81 -0.52
CA PHE A 335 7.67 13.03 -1.14
C PHE A 335 7.52 11.56 -0.73
N LEU A 336 7.56 10.67 -1.69
CA LEU A 336 7.59 9.23 -1.45
C LEU A 336 8.81 8.62 -2.12
N ALA A 337 9.82 8.37 -1.33
CA ALA A 337 11.02 7.69 -1.77
C ALA A 337 10.87 6.18 -1.50
N GLY A 338 10.96 5.36 -2.55
CA GLY A 338 10.92 3.92 -2.49
C GLY A 338 12.25 3.28 -2.86
N GLY A 339 12.44 2.00 -2.52
CA GLY A 339 13.66 1.26 -2.81
C GLY A 339 14.91 1.95 -2.23
N ASN A 340 15.99 2.00 -2.99
CA ASN A 340 17.23 2.66 -2.55
C ASN A 340 17.07 4.17 -2.32
N ALA A 341 16.12 4.84 -3.01
CA ALA A 341 15.86 6.25 -2.76
C ALA A 341 15.38 6.52 -1.33
N SER A 342 14.68 5.57 -0.71
CA SER A 342 14.27 5.67 0.69
C SER A 342 15.47 5.86 1.62
N LYS A 343 16.48 5.03 1.50
CA LYS A 343 17.73 5.10 2.28
C LYS A 343 18.50 6.40 2.01
N LEU A 344 18.58 6.81 0.74
CA LEU A 344 19.25 8.05 0.35
C LEU A 344 18.53 9.28 0.91
N LEU A 345 17.20 9.29 0.90
CA LEU A 345 16.42 10.39 1.49
C LEU A 345 16.61 10.45 3.02
N GLN A 346 16.64 9.30 3.69
CA GLN A 346 16.93 9.23 5.13
C GLN A 346 18.32 9.80 5.45
N GLY A 347 19.34 9.45 4.66
CA GLY A 347 20.69 10.02 4.78
C GLY A 347 20.70 11.55 4.58
N ILE A 348 20.01 12.06 3.56
CA ILE A 348 19.89 13.51 3.33
C ILE A 348 19.22 14.21 4.52
N LEU A 349 18.16 13.61 5.07
CA LEU A 349 17.45 14.18 6.23
C LEU A 349 18.33 14.17 7.48
N HIS A 350 19.13 13.12 7.66
CA HIS A 350 20.08 13.02 8.78
C HIS A 350 21.21 14.05 8.68
N ASP A 351 21.86 14.14 7.51
CA ASP A 351 23.09 14.93 7.34
C ASP A 351 22.82 16.40 7.04
N GLU A 352 21.75 16.71 6.30
CA GLU A 352 21.48 18.04 5.73
C GLU A 352 20.11 18.61 6.17
N GLY A 353 19.27 17.82 6.81
CA GLY A 353 17.89 18.15 7.19
C GLY A 353 17.02 18.45 5.97
N GLU A 354 15.89 19.10 6.19
CA GLU A 354 14.95 19.50 5.14
C GLU A 354 15.58 20.46 4.11
N LYS A 355 16.59 21.24 4.51
CA LYS A 355 17.35 22.12 3.59
C LYS A 355 18.04 21.33 2.49
N GLY A 356 18.49 20.12 2.79
CA GLY A 356 19.06 19.20 1.81
C GLY A 356 18.07 18.79 0.73
N VAL A 357 16.84 18.52 1.13
CA VAL A 357 15.73 18.20 0.21
C VAL A 357 15.37 19.43 -0.63
N VAL A 358 15.24 20.61 0.00
CA VAL A 358 14.90 21.86 -0.70
C VAL A 358 15.91 22.20 -1.80
N ARG A 359 17.21 21.98 -1.58
CA ARG A 359 18.24 22.17 -2.63
C ARG A 359 17.99 21.28 -3.85
N ARG A 360 17.42 20.09 -3.67
CA ARG A 360 17.19 19.09 -4.74
C ARG A 360 15.90 19.29 -5.51
N ILE A 361 14.99 20.16 -5.05
CA ILE A 361 13.69 20.41 -5.68
C ILE A 361 13.57 21.76 -6.39
N GLY A 362 14.67 22.49 -6.57
CA GLY A 362 14.69 23.80 -7.26
C GLY A 362 14.10 23.76 -8.68
N TRP A 363 14.09 22.60 -9.32
CA TRP A 363 13.43 22.40 -10.62
C TRP A 363 11.90 22.57 -10.57
N LEU A 364 11.25 22.45 -9.40
CA LEU A 364 9.83 22.75 -9.20
C LEU A 364 9.55 24.25 -9.23
N GLY A 365 10.53 25.10 -8.90
CA GLY A 365 10.43 26.54 -8.82
C GLY A 365 11.29 27.08 -7.66
N LYS A 366 11.24 28.40 -7.41
CA LYS A 366 11.95 29.01 -6.27
C LYS A 366 11.24 28.64 -4.96
N PRO A 367 11.82 27.79 -4.11
CA PRO A 367 11.18 27.32 -2.90
C PRO A 367 10.76 28.48 -1.98
N GLY A 368 9.63 28.29 -1.29
CA GLY A 368 9.18 29.13 -0.20
C GLY A 368 9.88 28.78 1.12
N ARG A 369 9.51 29.47 2.20
CA ARG A 369 9.96 29.16 3.55
C ARG A 369 9.24 27.91 4.05
N ILE A 370 9.98 26.96 4.64
CA ILE A 370 9.39 25.79 5.31
C ILE A 370 8.69 26.29 6.58
N LEU A 371 7.42 25.88 6.76
CA LEU A 371 6.61 26.14 7.95
C LEU A 371 6.61 24.95 8.89
N ALA A 372 6.57 23.72 8.33
CA ALA A 372 6.53 22.50 9.09
C ALA A 372 7.06 21.33 8.25
N SER A 373 7.49 20.27 8.94
CA SER A 373 7.87 19.00 8.32
C SER A 373 7.34 17.82 9.14
N HIS A 374 7.08 16.71 8.45
CA HIS A 374 6.81 15.42 9.08
C HIS A 374 7.42 14.33 8.20
N SER A 375 8.14 13.40 8.83
CA SER A 375 8.72 12.27 8.09
C SER A 375 8.45 10.94 8.80
N ILE A 376 8.31 9.89 8.02
CA ILE A 376 8.22 8.51 8.49
C ILE A 376 8.96 7.60 7.52
N ALA A 377 9.80 6.72 8.07
CA ALA A 377 10.38 5.58 7.35
C ALA A 377 9.57 4.33 7.73
N TRP A 378 8.71 3.88 6.83
CA TRP A 378 7.81 2.74 7.06
C TRP A 378 8.56 1.41 7.24
N ASP A 379 9.76 1.30 6.69
CA ASP A 379 10.65 0.16 6.87
C ASP A 379 11.23 0.07 8.30
N HIS A 380 11.29 1.19 9.03
CA HIS A 380 11.66 1.23 10.44
C HIS A 380 10.46 1.14 11.40
N ASP A 381 9.25 1.20 10.89
CA ASP A 381 8.04 1.02 11.71
C ASP A 381 7.91 -0.45 12.13
N PRO A 382 7.86 -0.76 13.45
CA PRO A 382 7.91 -2.15 13.93
C PRO A 382 6.69 -2.98 13.52
N TRP A 383 5.56 -2.33 13.21
CA TRP A 383 4.28 -2.97 12.91
C TRP A 383 3.92 -2.97 11.43
N ALA A 384 4.76 -2.39 10.57
CA ALA A 384 4.63 -2.44 9.12
C ALA A 384 5.86 -3.09 8.46
N ARG A 385 7.07 -2.72 8.90
CA ARG A 385 8.36 -3.17 8.37
C ARG A 385 8.46 -3.01 6.86
N GLY A 386 7.90 -1.89 6.35
CA GLY A 386 7.85 -1.51 4.95
C GLY A 386 6.56 -0.82 4.57
N GLY A 387 6.52 -0.25 3.37
CA GLY A 387 5.35 0.46 2.86
C GLY A 387 4.23 -0.50 2.46
N TYR A 388 4.44 -1.28 1.41
CA TYR A 388 3.56 -2.36 0.94
C TYR A 388 4.36 -3.46 0.26
N ALA A 389 3.68 -4.58 -0.01
CA ALA A 389 4.29 -5.75 -0.60
C ALA A 389 4.67 -5.51 -2.07
N TYR A 390 5.78 -6.08 -2.50
CA TYR A 390 6.16 -6.20 -3.90
C TYR A 390 6.79 -7.57 -4.15
N PHE A 391 6.82 -7.98 -5.42
CA PHE A 391 7.43 -9.24 -5.84
C PHE A 391 8.78 -8.97 -6.47
N ASP A 392 9.83 -9.60 -5.94
CA ASP A 392 11.14 -9.64 -6.54
C ASP A 392 11.27 -10.86 -7.48
N PRO A 393 12.33 -10.94 -8.31
CA PRO A 393 12.56 -12.11 -9.16
C PRO A 393 12.80 -13.43 -8.41
N GLY A 394 13.01 -13.39 -7.11
CA GLY A 394 13.16 -14.55 -6.23
C GLY A 394 11.85 -15.11 -5.70
N PHE A 395 10.73 -14.38 -5.88
CA PHE A 395 9.41 -14.85 -5.47
C PHE A 395 8.89 -15.85 -6.51
N ASP A 396 8.61 -17.10 -6.10
CA ASP A 396 8.01 -18.08 -6.99
C ASP A 396 6.55 -17.67 -7.29
N PRO A 397 6.17 -17.50 -8.56
CA PRO A 397 4.80 -17.16 -8.93
C PRO A 397 3.75 -18.14 -8.39
N LEU A 398 4.08 -19.40 -8.19
CA LEU A 398 3.17 -20.41 -7.62
C LEU A 398 2.79 -20.10 -6.17
N TRP A 399 3.59 -19.35 -5.44
CA TRP A 399 3.29 -18.96 -4.05
C TRP A 399 2.20 -17.89 -3.96
N ARG A 400 1.87 -17.23 -5.05
CA ARG A 400 0.92 -16.10 -5.06
C ARG A 400 -0.43 -16.47 -4.44
N ALA A 401 -1.00 -17.61 -4.85
CA ALA A 401 -2.29 -18.08 -4.36
C ALA A 401 -2.27 -18.48 -2.87
N TRP A 402 -1.10 -18.84 -2.35
CA TRP A 402 -0.96 -19.28 -0.96
C TRP A 402 -1.05 -18.13 0.05
N LEU A 403 -0.75 -16.89 -0.36
CA LEU A 403 -0.83 -15.73 0.53
C LEU A 403 -2.24 -15.49 1.10
N ALA A 404 -3.28 -15.87 0.36
CA ALA A 404 -4.67 -15.68 0.75
C ALA A 404 -5.34 -16.93 1.32
N ARG A 405 -4.70 -18.10 1.15
CA ARG A 405 -5.34 -19.40 1.39
C ARG A 405 -5.65 -19.61 2.88
N PRO A 406 -6.88 -20.00 3.26
CA PRO A 406 -7.21 -20.35 4.64
C PRO A 406 -6.38 -21.54 5.13
N ALA A 407 -5.99 -21.52 6.41
CA ALA A 407 -5.38 -22.64 7.12
C ALA A 407 -6.36 -23.14 8.21
N GLY A 408 -7.37 -23.90 7.81
CA GLY A 408 -8.47 -24.30 8.67
C GLY A 408 -9.25 -23.10 9.21
N ARG A 409 -9.24 -22.89 10.53
CA ARG A 409 -9.95 -21.77 11.19
C ARG A 409 -9.16 -20.45 11.20
N ILE A 410 -8.03 -20.40 10.51
CA ILE A 410 -7.20 -19.20 10.35
C ILE A 410 -7.37 -18.68 8.93
N LEU A 411 -7.90 -17.45 8.80
CA LEU A 411 -8.13 -16.76 7.53
C LEU A 411 -7.09 -15.63 7.39
N PHE A 412 -6.74 -15.27 6.16
CA PHE A 412 -5.73 -14.25 5.89
C PHE A 412 -6.33 -13.09 5.09
N ALA A 413 -6.06 -11.87 5.55
CA ALA A 413 -6.45 -10.64 4.89
C ALA A 413 -5.27 -9.64 4.87
N GLY A 414 -5.38 -8.60 4.08
CA GLY A 414 -4.34 -7.60 3.87
C GLY A 414 -4.15 -7.35 2.38
N GLU A 415 -3.59 -6.19 2.03
CA GLU A 415 -3.38 -5.80 0.62
C GLU A 415 -2.56 -6.85 -0.15
N HIS A 416 -1.61 -7.51 0.54
CA HIS A 416 -0.74 -8.54 -0.02
C HIS A 416 -1.45 -9.84 -0.39
N THR A 417 -2.68 -10.05 0.09
CA THR A 417 -3.52 -11.22 -0.21
C THR A 417 -4.52 -10.95 -1.34
N SER A 418 -4.64 -9.70 -1.81
CA SER A 418 -5.42 -9.35 -2.99
C SER A 418 -4.60 -9.63 -4.25
N ILE A 419 -5.21 -10.27 -5.24
CA ILE A 419 -4.56 -10.52 -6.53
C ILE A 419 -4.52 -9.23 -7.34
N LYS A 420 -5.65 -8.60 -7.55
CA LYS A 420 -5.79 -7.41 -8.40
C LYS A 420 -5.25 -6.13 -7.76
N TRP A 421 -5.42 -5.96 -6.46
CA TRP A 421 -5.20 -4.68 -5.78
C TRP A 421 -4.10 -4.76 -4.72
N GLN A 422 -3.05 -5.53 -5.00
CA GLN A 422 -1.90 -5.55 -4.10
C GLN A 422 -1.28 -4.16 -3.96
N GLY A 423 -0.90 -3.80 -2.73
CA GLY A 423 -0.32 -2.49 -2.42
C GLY A 423 -1.34 -1.37 -2.25
N TYR A 424 -2.61 -1.61 -2.55
CA TYR A 424 -3.67 -0.60 -2.52
C TYR A 424 -4.62 -0.74 -1.33
N MET A 425 -5.24 0.38 -0.95
CA MET A 425 -6.34 0.39 0.04
C MET A 425 -7.51 -0.48 -0.44
N ASN A 426 -7.77 -0.53 -1.74
CA ASN A 426 -8.83 -1.35 -2.32
C ASN A 426 -8.64 -2.84 -2.03
N GLY A 427 -7.42 -3.35 -2.20
CA GLY A 427 -7.08 -4.73 -1.88
C GLY A 427 -7.18 -5.05 -0.40
N ALA A 428 -6.90 -4.08 0.46
CA ALA A 428 -7.12 -4.25 1.88
C ALA A 428 -8.62 -4.41 2.21
N VAL A 429 -9.51 -3.58 1.64
CA VAL A 429 -10.97 -3.73 1.84
C VAL A 429 -11.48 -5.04 1.25
N GLU A 430 -11.13 -5.32 -0.01
CA GLU A 430 -11.51 -6.55 -0.73
C GLU A 430 -11.13 -7.80 0.06
N SER A 431 -9.87 -7.90 0.49
CA SER A 431 -9.37 -9.07 1.22
C SER A 431 -10.05 -9.25 2.59
N GLY A 432 -10.39 -8.16 3.26
CA GLY A 432 -11.16 -8.22 4.50
C GLY A 432 -12.57 -8.77 4.29
N LEU A 433 -13.25 -8.31 3.22
CA LEU A 433 -14.58 -8.82 2.86
C LEU A 433 -14.53 -10.29 2.44
N ARG A 434 -13.50 -10.70 1.69
CA ARG A 434 -13.25 -12.09 1.30
C ARG A 434 -13.04 -12.97 2.53
N ALA A 435 -12.16 -12.57 3.46
CA ALA A 435 -11.91 -13.35 4.67
C ALA A 435 -13.18 -13.53 5.52
N ALA A 436 -14.04 -12.51 5.61
CA ALA A 436 -15.33 -12.63 6.28
C ALA A 436 -16.28 -13.62 5.56
N ALA A 437 -16.31 -13.61 4.23
CA ALA A 437 -17.10 -14.57 3.45
C ALA A 437 -16.56 -16.00 3.60
N GLU A 438 -15.24 -16.18 3.68
CA GLU A 438 -14.60 -17.47 3.95
C GLU A 438 -14.99 -18.02 5.34
N VAL A 439 -15.04 -17.16 6.39
CA VAL A 439 -15.55 -17.57 7.72
C VAL A 439 -16.99 -18.05 7.59
N SER A 440 -17.86 -17.30 6.90
CA SER A 440 -19.26 -17.70 6.71
C SER A 440 -19.41 -19.03 5.96
N ALA A 441 -18.51 -19.33 5.03
CA ALA A 441 -18.51 -20.58 4.28
C ALA A 441 -18.03 -21.79 5.09
N LEU A 442 -17.31 -21.58 6.20
CA LEU A 442 -16.82 -22.63 7.10
C LEU A 442 -17.78 -22.96 8.24
N VAL A 443 -18.87 -22.20 8.38
CA VAL A 443 -19.93 -22.49 9.36
C VAL A 443 -20.94 -23.40 8.67
N ASP A 444 -20.93 -24.65 9.02
CA ASP A 444 -21.90 -25.69 8.59
C ASP A 444 -23.19 -25.67 9.43
#